data_7ef1e39b8994289d2997ec150e2f94fb
#
_entry.id   7ef1e39b8994289d2997ec150e2f94fb
#
_cell.length_a   1.000
_cell.length_b   1.000
_cell.length_c   1.000
_cell.angle_alpha   90.00
_cell.angle_beta   90.00
_cell.angle_gamma   90.00
#
_symmetry.space_group_name_H-M   'P 1'
#
loop_
_entity.id
_entity.type
_entity.pdbx_description
1 polymer ?
#
loop_
_entity_poly.entity_id
_entity_poly.type
_entity_poly.pdbx_seq_one_letter_code
_entity_poly.pdbx_strand_id
1 'polypeptide(L)'
;MDVLDTMVRGMHDGDFAGSASAWVAADAPLWFFWTLQNLEKHIGAKELWARYGEAMKAVLEAYRRGFGRRVVLHDNGLIWAAADGEALTWMNTKVDGHPVAQRAGYDVEIEALWYNAVCYTLALAAKMKDKEFVDRWADMPERTKASFLSKFWLGENYLADYVNDSEVNDFRRSNMIVACGLDYTMLSEEQIVDVLGVVRQHLLTRRGLRSLSPRNPLYEPSYADDQRSQDLASRNGSIWIWPLMFYVKSCFAIAGEQYLSSAEEILAGFHDEIQT
;
A
#
# COMPACT_ATOMS: atom_id res chain seq x y z
N MET A 1 12.34 -14.61 -10.58
CA MET A 1 13.65 -14.15 -10.05
C MET A 1 14.32 -13.15 -11.00
N ASP A 2 14.39 -13.41 -12.29
CA ASP A 2 15.07 -12.52 -13.25
C ASP A 2 14.57 -11.07 -13.25
N VAL A 3 13.27 -10.85 -13.02
CA VAL A 3 12.69 -9.50 -12.93
C VAL A 3 13.21 -8.77 -11.69
N LEU A 4 13.17 -9.40 -10.51
CA LEU A 4 13.68 -8.82 -9.27
C LEU A 4 15.19 -8.55 -9.36
N ASP A 5 15.97 -9.48 -9.90
CA ASP A 5 17.40 -9.29 -10.11
C ASP A 5 17.70 -8.12 -11.06
N THR A 6 16.84 -7.92 -12.06
CA THR A 6 16.96 -6.78 -12.99
C THR A 6 16.61 -5.47 -12.29
N MET A 7 15.56 -5.45 -11.47
CA MET A 7 15.20 -4.28 -10.66
C MET A 7 16.33 -3.89 -9.72
N VAL A 8 16.90 -4.86 -8.98
CA VAL A 8 18.00 -4.60 -8.04
C VAL A 8 19.26 -4.12 -8.77
N ARG A 9 19.61 -4.68 -9.94
CA ARG A 9 20.73 -4.20 -10.74
C ARG A 9 20.53 -2.78 -11.30
N GLY A 10 19.28 -2.40 -11.56
CA GLY A 10 18.92 -1.05 -12.00
C GLY A 10 18.74 -0.05 -10.86
N MET A 11 18.84 -0.49 -9.62
CA MET A 11 18.66 0.36 -8.44
C MET A 11 19.89 1.28 -8.26
N HIS A 12 19.63 2.58 -8.08
CA HIS A 12 20.64 3.58 -7.71
C HIS A 12 20.31 4.16 -6.33
N ASP A 13 21.23 4.02 -5.37
CA ASP A 13 21.07 4.54 -4.02
C ASP A 13 19.77 4.12 -3.30
N GLY A 14 19.26 2.92 -3.60
CA GLY A 14 18.01 2.42 -3.02
C GLY A 14 16.74 2.85 -3.76
N ASP A 15 16.86 3.60 -4.85
CA ASP A 15 15.76 3.98 -5.72
C ASP A 15 15.72 3.10 -6.99
N PHE A 16 14.53 2.60 -7.36
CA PHE A 16 14.29 1.84 -8.58
C PHE A 16 14.00 2.73 -9.81
N ALA A 17 13.96 4.04 -9.63
CA ALA A 17 13.80 4.98 -10.72
C ALA A 17 15.08 4.97 -11.58
N GLY A 18 15.07 4.20 -12.65
CA GLY A 18 16.10 4.28 -13.70
C GLY A 18 16.21 5.71 -14.22
N SER A 19 17.41 6.14 -14.55
CA SER A 19 17.89 7.49 -14.85
C SER A 19 17.13 8.30 -15.92
N ALA A 20 15.95 7.89 -16.38
CA ALA A 20 15.26 8.51 -17.51
C ALA A 20 13.84 8.99 -17.23
N SER A 21 13.24 8.71 -16.09
CA SER A 21 11.89 9.20 -15.78
C SER A 21 11.85 9.93 -14.45
N ALA A 22 11.35 11.16 -14.49
CA ALA A 22 11.09 12.03 -13.33
C ALA A 22 9.95 11.49 -12.40
N TRP A 23 9.68 10.19 -12.43
CA TRP A 23 8.60 9.55 -11.73
C TRP A 23 9.12 8.94 -10.42
N VAL A 24 9.11 9.72 -9.36
CA VAL A 24 9.27 9.17 -8.01
C VAL A 24 7.91 8.66 -7.57
N ALA A 25 7.70 7.33 -7.67
CA ALA A 25 6.55 6.68 -7.07
C ALA A 25 6.93 6.29 -5.64
N ALA A 26 6.21 6.83 -4.65
CA ALA A 26 6.48 6.57 -3.25
C ALA A 26 6.11 5.14 -2.80
N ASP A 27 5.31 4.43 -3.57
CA ASP A 27 4.86 3.06 -3.28
C ASP A 27 5.71 1.97 -3.96
N ALA A 28 6.23 2.24 -5.16
CA ALA A 28 6.90 1.20 -5.97
C ALA A 28 8.06 0.49 -5.24
N PRO A 29 8.99 1.19 -4.56
CA PRO A 29 10.04 0.53 -3.80
C PRO A 29 9.53 -0.25 -2.58
N LEU A 30 8.35 0.09 -2.06
CA LEU A 30 7.76 -0.62 -0.91
C LEU A 30 7.06 -1.91 -1.33
N TRP A 31 6.48 -1.96 -2.54
CA TRP A 31 5.93 -3.18 -3.12
C TRP A 31 6.99 -4.26 -3.36
N PHE A 32 8.26 -3.88 -3.52
CA PHE A 32 9.38 -4.81 -3.58
C PHE A 32 9.42 -5.72 -2.33
N PHE A 33 9.25 -5.18 -1.14
CA PHE A 33 9.26 -5.96 0.11
C PHE A 33 8.11 -6.96 0.17
N TRP A 34 6.91 -6.57 -0.25
CA TRP A 34 5.78 -7.48 -0.34
C TRP A 34 6.05 -8.63 -1.33
N THR A 35 6.70 -8.34 -2.44
CA THR A 35 7.11 -9.36 -3.41
C THR A 35 8.16 -10.31 -2.82
N LEU A 36 9.12 -9.78 -2.07
CA LEU A 36 10.13 -10.60 -1.39
C LEU A 36 9.53 -11.50 -0.30
N GLN A 37 8.53 -11.03 0.46
CA GLN A 37 7.81 -11.85 1.44
C GLN A 37 7.15 -13.07 0.78
N ASN A 38 6.57 -12.89 -0.40
CA ASN A 38 6.00 -14.01 -1.15
C ASN A 38 7.08 -14.93 -1.74
N LEU A 39 8.19 -14.38 -2.21
CA LEU A 39 9.32 -15.17 -2.70
C LEU A 39 9.99 -15.99 -1.58
N GLU A 40 10.08 -15.45 -0.35
CA GLU A 40 10.66 -16.17 0.79
C GLU A 40 10.00 -17.53 1.03
N LYS A 41 8.68 -17.63 0.82
CA LYS A 41 7.91 -18.87 0.97
C LYS A 41 8.41 -19.99 0.05
N HIS A 42 9.10 -19.65 -1.03
CA HIS A 42 9.60 -20.59 -2.05
C HIS A 42 11.09 -20.87 -1.93
N ILE A 43 11.90 -19.86 -1.59
CA ILE A 43 13.37 -20.02 -1.56
C ILE A 43 13.95 -20.04 -0.14
N GLY A 44 13.17 -19.64 0.85
CA GLY A 44 13.55 -19.55 2.26
C GLY A 44 14.36 -18.31 2.60
N ALA A 45 14.32 -17.94 3.89
CA ALA A 45 14.88 -16.70 4.42
C ALA A 45 16.38 -16.52 4.18
N LYS A 46 17.16 -17.61 4.29
CA LYS A 46 18.63 -17.54 4.16
C LYS A 46 19.04 -17.18 2.73
N GLU A 47 18.43 -17.83 1.73
CA GLU A 47 18.73 -17.55 0.32
C GLU A 47 18.23 -16.15 -0.05
N LEU A 48 17.01 -15.80 0.38
CA LEU A 48 16.45 -14.49 0.13
C LEU A 48 17.34 -13.36 0.69
N TRP A 49 17.79 -13.48 1.94
CA TRP A 49 18.67 -12.49 2.55
C TRP A 49 20.02 -12.39 1.84
N ALA A 50 20.62 -13.54 1.47
CA ALA A 50 21.88 -13.54 0.73
C ALA A 50 21.79 -12.83 -0.63
N ARG A 51 20.62 -12.86 -1.28
CA ARG A 51 20.40 -12.22 -2.59
C ARG A 51 19.95 -10.79 -2.50
N TYR A 52 19.06 -10.46 -1.57
CA TYR A 52 18.32 -9.19 -1.54
C TYR A 52 18.49 -8.39 -0.26
N GLY A 53 19.15 -8.91 0.78
CA GLY A 53 19.28 -8.23 2.08
C GLY A 53 19.92 -6.85 1.97
N GLU A 54 21.00 -6.69 1.17
CA GLU A 54 21.62 -5.41 0.95
C GLU A 54 20.71 -4.43 0.18
N ALA A 55 19.94 -4.93 -0.80
CA ALA A 55 18.97 -4.11 -1.52
C ALA A 55 17.84 -3.64 -0.61
N MET A 56 17.31 -4.52 0.26
CA MET A 56 16.30 -4.17 1.26
C MET A 56 16.80 -3.05 2.17
N LYS A 57 18.01 -3.19 2.73
CA LYS A 57 18.62 -2.16 3.57
C LYS A 57 18.82 -0.84 2.82
N ALA A 58 19.30 -0.90 1.59
CA ALA A 58 19.53 0.28 0.75
C ALA A 58 18.23 1.03 0.46
N VAL A 59 17.12 0.33 0.18
CA VAL A 59 15.81 0.96 -0.03
C VAL A 59 15.34 1.67 1.24
N LEU A 60 15.38 1.03 2.41
CA LEU A 60 14.97 1.68 3.67
C LEU A 60 15.83 2.91 3.99
N GLU A 61 17.14 2.84 3.75
CA GLU A 61 18.04 3.98 3.92
C GLU A 61 17.74 5.11 2.91
N ALA A 62 17.28 4.78 1.70
CA ALA A 62 16.85 5.78 0.72
C ALA A 62 15.62 6.57 1.22
N TYR A 63 14.61 5.88 1.78
CA TYR A 63 13.48 6.57 2.42
C TYR A 63 13.94 7.45 3.59
N ARG A 64 14.89 6.99 4.40
CA ARG A 64 15.44 7.76 5.52
C ARG A 64 16.18 9.03 5.07
N ARG A 65 16.88 8.96 3.92
CA ARG A 65 17.54 10.15 3.32
C ARG A 65 16.57 11.06 2.59
N GLY A 66 15.45 10.51 2.14
CA GLY A 66 14.48 11.18 1.30
C GLY A 66 14.83 11.15 -0.19
N PHE A 67 13.79 11.20 -1.02
CA PHE A 67 13.90 11.27 -2.48
C PHE A 67 13.64 12.71 -2.94
N GLY A 68 14.68 13.53 -3.02
CA GLY A 68 14.64 14.84 -3.66
C GLY A 68 13.61 15.82 -3.12
N ARG A 69 13.28 15.85 -1.83
CA ARG A 69 12.25 16.64 -1.17
C ARG A 69 10.79 16.23 -1.47
N ARG A 70 10.58 15.21 -2.31
CA ARG A 70 9.22 14.75 -2.69
C ARG A 70 8.72 13.64 -1.77
N VAL A 71 9.62 12.77 -1.32
CA VAL A 71 9.34 11.69 -0.39
C VAL A 71 10.32 11.83 0.77
N VAL A 72 9.82 12.02 1.99
CA VAL A 72 10.63 12.30 3.17
C VAL A 72 10.13 11.50 4.36
N LEU A 73 11.02 10.78 5.03
CA LEU A 73 10.74 10.19 6.34
C LEU A 73 10.79 11.28 7.39
N HIS A 74 9.70 11.55 8.08
CA HIS A 74 9.64 12.51 9.17
C HIS A 74 10.02 11.87 10.52
N ASP A 75 10.34 12.71 11.51
CA ASP A 75 10.74 12.28 12.85
C ASP A 75 9.68 11.44 13.58
N ASN A 76 8.42 11.57 13.18
CA ASN A 76 7.31 10.75 13.68
C ASN A 76 7.31 9.32 13.12
N GLY A 77 8.23 8.98 12.22
CA GLY A 77 8.35 7.66 11.58
C GLY A 77 7.45 7.44 10.38
N LEU A 78 6.71 8.46 9.91
CA LEU A 78 5.83 8.40 8.74
C LEU A 78 6.50 8.99 7.50
N ILE A 79 6.07 8.53 6.32
CA ILE A 79 6.56 8.94 5.00
C ILE A 79 5.69 10.05 4.44
N TRP A 80 6.22 11.25 4.41
CA TRP A 80 5.58 12.35 3.69
C TRP A 80 5.85 12.25 2.19
N ALA A 81 4.80 12.19 1.38
CA ALA A 81 4.89 12.17 -0.07
C ALA A 81 4.08 13.33 -0.67
N ALA A 82 4.77 14.32 -1.25
CA ALA A 82 4.12 15.47 -1.87
C ALA A 82 4.97 16.07 -2.99
N ALA A 83 4.31 16.45 -4.08
CA ALA A 83 4.88 17.26 -5.15
C ALA A 83 3.78 18.09 -5.81
N ASP A 84 4.09 19.32 -6.19
CA ASP A 84 3.12 20.22 -6.83
C ASP A 84 2.63 19.64 -8.17
N GLY A 85 1.31 19.48 -8.29
CA GLY A 85 0.67 18.97 -9.49
C GLY A 85 0.98 17.51 -9.83
N GLU A 86 1.54 16.74 -8.88
CA GLU A 86 1.85 15.32 -9.04
C GLU A 86 1.11 14.48 -7.98
N ALA A 87 0.78 13.24 -8.35
CA ALA A 87 0.41 12.19 -7.40
C ALA A 87 1.55 11.16 -7.37
N LEU A 88 2.09 10.91 -6.19
CA LEU A 88 3.28 10.08 -6.01
C LEU A 88 2.96 8.62 -5.64
N THR A 89 1.72 8.19 -5.84
CA THR A 89 1.24 6.84 -5.53
C THR A 89 0.65 6.17 -6.78
N TRP A 90 0.14 4.96 -6.64
CA TRP A 90 -0.59 4.27 -7.71
C TRP A 90 -1.81 5.07 -8.23
N MET A 91 -2.31 6.04 -7.44
CA MET A 91 -3.42 6.92 -7.84
C MET A 91 -2.95 8.14 -8.66
N ASN A 92 -2.09 7.94 -9.64
CA ASN A 92 -1.37 8.98 -10.38
C ASN A 92 -2.02 9.45 -11.69
N THR A 93 -3.28 9.07 -11.94
CA THR A 93 -4.01 9.53 -13.13
C THR A 93 -4.22 11.03 -13.11
N LYS A 94 -3.99 11.69 -14.26
CA LYS A 94 -4.18 13.12 -14.45
C LYS A 94 -5.25 13.41 -15.48
N VAL A 95 -6.02 14.47 -15.24
CA VAL A 95 -6.96 15.05 -16.20
C VAL A 95 -6.59 16.52 -16.35
N ASP A 96 -6.45 17.00 -17.59
CA ASP A 96 -6.04 18.37 -17.90
C ASP A 96 -4.74 18.82 -17.17
N GLY A 97 -3.81 17.88 -16.98
CA GLY A 97 -2.53 18.10 -16.28
C GLY A 97 -2.60 18.08 -14.74
N HIS A 98 -3.78 17.90 -14.15
CA HIS A 98 -3.98 17.86 -12.70
C HIS A 98 -4.30 16.44 -12.22
N PRO A 99 -3.74 15.97 -11.06
CA PRO A 99 -4.10 14.70 -10.48
C PRO A 99 -5.59 14.60 -10.19
N VAL A 100 -6.22 13.49 -10.58
CA VAL A 100 -7.63 13.20 -10.25
C VAL A 100 -7.82 13.00 -8.75
N ALA A 101 -6.86 12.36 -8.11
CA ALA A 101 -6.79 12.19 -6.68
C ALA A 101 -5.50 12.83 -6.17
N GLN A 102 -5.53 14.13 -5.93
CA GLN A 102 -4.39 14.81 -5.34
C GLN A 102 -4.31 14.41 -3.87
N ARG A 103 -3.32 13.59 -3.57
CA ARG A 103 -3.02 13.12 -2.23
C ARG A 103 -1.61 13.60 -1.91
N ALA A 104 -1.50 14.57 -1.03
CA ALA A 104 -0.22 15.17 -0.65
C ALA A 104 -0.12 15.13 0.87
N GLY A 105 0.85 14.41 1.38
CA GLY A 105 1.03 14.21 2.81
C GLY A 105 1.43 12.78 3.16
N TYR A 106 0.86 12.25 4.21
CA TYR A 106 0.97 10.86 4.62
C TYR A 106 -0.18 10.08 3.98
N ASP A 107 0.10 9.09 3.15
CA ASP A 107 -0.88 8.27 2.45
C ASP A 107 -1.04 6.91 3.14
N VAL A 108 -2.27 6.47 3.37
CA VAL A 108 -2.57 5.29 4.22
C VAL A 108 -1.88 4.01 3.75
N GLU A 109 -1.85 3.74 2.45
CA GLU A 109 -1.19 2.57 1.89
C GLU A 109 0.34 2.68 1.90
N ILE A 110 0.89 3.89 1.76
CA ILE A 110 2.32 4.13 1.86
C ILE A 110 2.80 3.79 3.27
N GLU A 111 2.10 4.30 4.29
CA GLU A 111 2.44 4.04 5.68
C GLU A 111 2.32 2.56 6.05
N ALA A 112 1.28 1.89 5.53
CA ALA A 112 1.12 0.46 5.72
C ALA A 112 2.26 -0.36 5.09
N LEU A 113 2.60 -0.04 3.84
CA LEU A 113 3.71 -0.69 3.12
C LEU A 113 5.06 -0.40 3.77
N TRP A 114 5.28 0.84 4.22
CA TRP A 114 6.49 1.25 4.95
C TRP A 114 6.66 0.46 6.24
N TYR A 115 5.63 0.42 7.08
CA TYR A 115 5.65 -0.35 8.31
C TYR A 115 5.97 -1.82 8.06
N ASN A 116 5.29 -2.43 7.08
CA ASN A 116 5.52 -3.80 6.68
C ASN A 116 6.97 -4.03 6.20
N ALA A 117 7.53 -3.11 5.39
CA ALA A 117 8.89 -3.21 4.89
C ALA A 117 9.92 -3.16 6.02
N VAL A 118 9.76 -2.23 6.97
CA VAL A 118 10.65 -2.09 8.13
C VAL A 118 10.58 -3.33 9.02
N CYS A 119 9.38 -3.77 9.42
CA CYS A 119 9.20 -4.93 10.29
C CYS A 119 9.74 -6.21 9.65
N TYR A 120 9.47 -6.42 8.36
CA TYR A 120 9.96 -7.59 7.63
C TYR A 120 11.49 -7.62 7.55
N THR A 121 12.10 -6.48 7.21
CA THR A 121 13.57 -6.40 7.12
C THR A 121 14.22 -6.62 8.49
N LEU A 122 13.65 -6.05 9.56
CA LEU A 122 14.12 -6.28 10.93
C LEU A 122 14.02 -7.76 11.33
N ALA A 123 12.92 -8.41 11.02
CA ALA A 123 12.73 -9.84 11.31
C ALA A 123 13.77 -10.72 10.60
N LEU A 124 14.04 -10.45 9.32
CA LEU A 124 15.08 -11.15 8.57
C LEU A 124 16.48 -10.83 9.07
N ALA A 125 16.81 -9.56 9.32
CA ALA A 125 18.10 -9.14 9.83
C ALA A 125 18.40 -9.79 11.19
N ALA A 126 17.42 -9.84 12.10
CA ALA A 126 17.56 -10.53 13.38
C ALA A 126 17.82 -12.03 13.20
N LYS A 127 17.07 -12.70 12.31
CA LYS A 127 17.26 -14.11 11.97
C LYS A 127 18.63 -14.38 11.37
N MET A 128 19.18 -13.44 10.60
CA MET A 128 20.51 -13.53 9.98
C MET A 128 21.63 -12.94 10.87
N LYS A 129 21.30 -12.47 12.08
CA LYS A 129 22.23 -11.89 13.07
C LYS A 129 22.93 -10.61 12.61
N ASP A 130 22.28 -9.81 11.77
CA ASP A 130 22.72 -8.47 11.40
C ASP A 130 22.36 -7.48 12.53
N LYS A 131 23.16 -7.53 13.59
CA LYS A 131 22.91 -6.76 14.81
C LYS A 131 22.98 -5.25 14.56
N GLU A 132 23.90 -4.79 13.72
CA GLU A 132 24.05 -3.36 13.43
C GLU A 132 22.78 -2.78 12.82
N PHE A 133 22.19 -3.46 11.86
CA PHE A 133 20.94 -3.03 11.24
C PHE A 133 19.78 -3.07 12.26
N VAL A 134 19.66 -4.15 13.02
CA VAL A 134 18.60 -4.28 14.04
C VAL A 134 18.70 -3.16 15.07
N ASP A 135 19.86 -2.90 15.65
CA ASP A 135 20.05 -1.85 16.67
C ASP A 135 19.70 -0.46 16.11
N ARG A 136 19.99 -0.19 14.84
CA ARG A 136 19.74 1.10 14.18
C ARG A 136 18.26 1.36 13.91
N TRP A 137 17.48 0.31 13.62
CA TRP A 137 16.09 0.42 13.18
C TRP A 137 15.06 -0.01 14.23
N ALA A 138 15.51 -0.44 15.41
CA ALA A 138 14.68 -1.07 16.44
C ALA A 138 13.47 -0.24 16.89
N ASP A 139 13.60 1.08 16.95
CA ASP A 139 12.55 1.99 17.42
C ASP A 139 11.54 2.41 16.33
N MET A 140 11.87 2.18 15.06
CA MET A 140 11.05 2.63 13.94
C MET A 140 9.64 2.03 13.94
N PRO A 141 9.44 0.71 14.16
CA PRO A 141 8.09 0.13 14.13
C PRO A 141 7.15 0.76 15.16
N GLU A 142 7.60 0.93 16.40
CA GLU A 142 6.75 1.48 17.46
C GLU A 142 6.40 2.94 17.17
N ARG A 143 7.37 3.74 16.74
CA ARG A 143 7.17 5.15 16.38
C ARG A 143 6.21 5.31 15.22
N THR A 144 6.39 4.51 14.14
CA THR A 144 5.49 4.51 12.97
C THR A 144 4.08 4.13 13.38
N LYS A 145 3.92 3.03 14.13
CA LYS A 145 2.61 2.54 14.58
C LYS A 145 1.87 3.56 15.43
N ALA A 146 2.53 4.14 16.43
CA ALA A 146 1.93 5.15 17.32
C ALA A 146 1.44 6.37 16.53
N SER A 147 2.27 6.88 15.62
CA SER A 147 1.93 8.04 14.77
C SER A 147 0.82 7.70 13.78
N PHE A 148 0.85 6.52 13.17
CA PHE A 148 -0.19 6.07 12.24
C PHE A 148 -1.54 6.01 12.92
N LEU A 149 -1.66 5.30 14.04
CA LEU A 149 -2.92 5.16 14.75
C LEU A 149 -3.46 6.52 15.23
N SER A 150 -2.58 7.39 15.71
CA SER A 150 -2.97 8.73 16.15
C SER A 150 -3.51 9.62 15.04
N LYS A 151 -3.00 9.47 13.81
CA LYS A 151 -3.35 10.36 12.68
C LYS A 151 -4.45 9.79 11.79
N PHE A 152 -4.44 8.48 11.55
CA PHE A 152 -5.30 7.87 10.53
C PHE A 152 -6.57 7.23 11.09
N TRP A 153 -6.60 6.82 12.38
CA TRP A 153 -7.78 6.19 12.94
C TRP A 153 -8.89 7.20 13.17
N LEU A 154 -10.00 7.06 12.44
CA LEU A 154 -11.16 7.94 12.54
C LEU A 154 -12.17 7.40 13.59
N GLY A 155 -12.88 8.32 14.26
CA GLY A 155 -13.90 7.97 15.23
C GLY A 155 -15.08 7.15 14.69
N GLU A 156 -15.18 6.98 13.37
CA GLU A 156 -16.16 6.13 12.69
C GLU A 156 -15.63 4.72 12.37
N ASN A 157 -14.55 4.30 13.03
CA ASN A 157 -13.98 2.97 12.95
C ASN A 157 -13.42 2.59 11.55
N TYR A 158 -12.73 3.51 10.89
CA TYR A 158 -11.95 3.24 9.68
C TYR A 158 -10.75 4.19 9.58
N LEU A 159 -9.96 4.05 8.51
CA LEU A 159 -8.75 4.84 8.29
C LEU A 159 -8.99 6.00 7.32
N ALA A 160 -8.43 7.16 7.65
CA ALA A 160 -8.29 8.27 6.70
C ALA A 160 -7.56 7.81 5.43
N ASP A 161 -7.88 8.39 4.27
CA ASP A 161 -7.20 8.07 3.00
C ASP A 161 -5.80 8.69 2.96
N TYR A 162 -5.69 9.95 3.37
CA TYR A 162 -4.43 10.64 3.61
C TYR A 162 -4.58 11.69 4.71
N VAL A 163 -3.44 12.12 5.25
CA VAL A 163 -3.36 13.15 6.28
C VAL A 163 -2.24 14.12 5.95
N ASN A 164 -2.51 15.42 6.05
CA ASN A 164 -1.48 16.45 5.95
C ASN A 164 -1.66 17.52 7.04
N ASP A 165 -0.91 18.63 6.95
CA ASP A 165 -0.93 19.68 7.95
C ASP A 165 -2.26 20.45 8.01
N SER A 166 -3.07 20.38 6.95
CA SER A 166 -4.31 21.15 6.79
C SER A 166 -5.58 20.30 6.89
N GLU A 167 -5.49 18.99 6.63
CA GLU A 167 -6.68 18.15 6.60
C GLU A 167 -6.40 16.68 6.96
N VAL A 168 -7.44 16.03 7.43
CA VAL A 168 -7.57 14.57 7.53
C VAL A 168 -8.64 14.16 6.53
N ASN A 169 -8.25 13.49 5.45
CA ASN A 169 -9.18 13.10 4.40
C ASN A 169 -9.93 11.82 4.79
N ASP A 170 -11.23 11.94 4.98
CA ASP A 170 -12.13 10.88 5.44
C ASP A 170 -12.76 10.05 4.30
N PHE A 171 -12.28 10.19 3.08
CA PHE A 171 -12.84 9.48 1.93
C PHE A 171 -12.68 7.97 2.09
N ARG A 172 -13.78 7.25 1.92
CA ARG A 172 -13.77 5.79 1.92
C ARG A 172 -13.25 5.30 0.58
N ARG A 173 -11.94 5.01 0.53
CA ARG A 173 -11.20 4.48 -0.62
C ARG A 173 -10.65 3.09 -0.32
N SER A 174 -10.41 2.31 -1.38
CA SER A 174 -9.84 0.97 -1.24
C SER A 174 -8.42 0.94 -0.68
N ASN A 175 -7.73 2.08 -0.59
CA ASN A 175 -6.36 2.17 -0.08
C ASN A 175 -6.21 1.66 1.36
N MET A 176 -7.23 1.90 2.21
CA MET A 176 -7.20 1.47 3.61
C MET A 176 -7.06 -0.05 3.79
N ILE A 177 -7.49 -0.86 2.80
CA ILE A 177 -7.44 -2.32 2.92
C ILE A 177 -6.01 -2.87 2.90
N VAL A 178 -5.07 -2.13 2.33
CA VAL A 178 -3.64 -2.50 2.32
C VAL A 178 -3.13 -2.64 3.75
N ALA A 179 -3.52 -1.72 4.64
CA ALA A 179 -3.14 -1.76 6.05
C ALA A 179 -3.66 -3.01 6.79
N CYS A 180 -4.77 -3.60 6.34
CA CYS A 180 -5.33 -4.80 6.94
C CYS A 180 -4.67 -6.10 6.47
N GLY A 181 -4.27 -6.16 5.19
CA GLY A 181 -3.89 -7.42 4.54
C GLY A 181 -2.39 -7.67 4.41
N LEU A 182 -1.53 -6.79 4.89
CA LEU A 182 -0.08 -7.02 4.94
C LEU A 182 0.30 -7.99 6.07
N ASP A 183 1.45 -8.67 5.96
CA ASP A 183 1.91 -9.63 6.96
C ASP A 183 2.28 -8.95 8.29
N TYR A 184 2.75 -7.70 8.21
CA TYR A 184 2.96 -6.84 9.36
C TYR A 184 2.00 -5.67 9.28
N THR A 185 1.04 -5.63 10.20
CA THR A 185 0.03 -4.56 10.29
C THR A 185 0.17 -3.77 11.60
N MET A 186 -0.19 -2.49 11.54
CA MET A 186 -0.28 -1.62 12.71
C MET A 186 -1.60 -1.76 13.46
N LEU A 187 -2.61 -2.38 12.84
CA LEU A 187 -3.97 -2.48 13.36
C LEU A 187 -4.13 -3.66 14.30
N SER A 188 -5.00 -3.53 15.29
CA SER A 188 -5.50 -4.65 16.08
C SER A 188 -6.52 -5.47 15.26
N GLU A 189 -6.83 -6.69 15.71
CA GLU A 189 -7.88 -7.51 15.10
C GLU A 189 -9.24 -6.80 15.08
N GLU A 190 -9.60 -6.12 16.16
CA GLU A 190 -10.84 -5.34 16.24
C GLU A 190 -10.87 -4.22 15.21
N GLN A 191 -9.76 -3.48 15.06
CA GLN A 191 -9.63 -2.43 14.05
C GLN A 191 -9.70 -2.99 12.63
N ILE A 192 -9.12 -4.16 12.37
CA ILE A 192 -9.22 -4.84 11.07
C ILE A 192 -10.68 -5.20 10.78
N VAL A 193 -11.42 -5.76 11.76
CA VAL A 193 -12.85 -6.10 11.62
C VAL A 193 -13.67 -4.87 11.27
N ASP A 194 -13.44 -3.75 11.95
CA ASP A 194 -14.12 -2.48 11.67
C ASP A 194 -13.86 -1.99 10.25
N VAL A 195 -12.60 -1.94 9.82
CA VAL A 195 -12.23 -1.55 8.45
C VAL A 195 -12.84 -2.49 7.41
N LEU A 196 -12.82 -3.81 7.64
CA LEU A 196 -13.46 -4.79 6.74
C LEU A 196 -14.97 -4.56 6.63
N GLY A 197 -15.63 -4.18 7.72
CA GLY A 197 -17.04 -3.78 7.72
C GLY A 197 -17.33 -2.59 6.83
N VAL A 198 -16.51 -1.54 6.93
CA VAL A 198 -16.62 -0.34 6.09
C VAL A 198 -16.33 -0.66 4.62
N VAL A 199 -15.29 -1.43 4.32
CA VAL A 199 -14.95 -1.85 2.95
C VAL A 199 -16.08 -2.67 2.35
N ARG A 200 -16.64 -3.62 3.10
CA ARG A 200 -17.78 -4.44 2.67
C ARG A 200 -19.00 -3.60 2.33
N GLN A 201 -19.32 -2.63 3.18
CA GLN A 201 -20.52 -1.80 3.02
C GLN A 201 -20.41 -0.79 1.87
N HIS A 202 -19.22 -0.25 1.62
CA HIS A 202 -19.03 0.92 0.75
C HIS A 202 -18.29 0.62 -0.55
N LEU A 203 -17.41 -0.39 -0.57
CA LEU A 203 -16.46 -0.58 -1.68
C LEU A 203 -16.56 -1.95 -2.34
N LEU A 204 -16.93 -3.00 -1.60
CA LEU A 204 -16.95 -4.36 -2.13
C LEU A 204 -18.02 -4.54 -3.21
N THR A 205 -17.61 -5.17 -4.30
CA THR A 205 -18.47 -5.61 -5.40
C THR A 205 -18.18 -7.09 -5.73
N ARG A 206 -18.94 -7.68 -6.64
CA ARG A 206 -18.68 -9.05 -7.13
C ARG A 206 -17.35 -9.19 -7.89
N ARG A 207 -16.73 -8.07 -8.33
CA ARG A 207 -15.56 -8.07 -9.23
C ARG A 207 -14.35 -7.33 -8.67
N GLY A 208 -14.39 -6.92 -7.41
CA GLY A 208 -13.30 -6.19 -6.78
C GLY A 208 -13.78 -5.08 -5.86
N LEU A 209 -12.88 -4.15 -5.56
CA LEU A 209 -13.17 -3.01 -4.71
C LEU A 209 -13.26 -1.72 -5.54
N ARG A 210 -14.28 -0.90 -5.28
CA ARG A 210 -14.35 0.45 -5.84
C ARG A 210 -13.21 1.30 -5.31
N SER A 211 -12.65 2.16 -6.16
CA SER A 211 -11.60 3.11 -5.77
C SER A 211 -12.12 4.23 -4.86
N LEU A 212 -13.44 4.50 -4.89
CA LEU A 212 -14.13 5.48 -4.05
C LEU A 212 -15.54 5.00 -3.74
N SER A 213 -16.04 5.33 -2.53
CA SER A 213 -17.42 5.01 -2.14
C SER A 213 -18.44 5.74 -3.01
N PRO A 214 -19.53 5.06 -3.45
CA PRO A 214 -20.64 5.70 -4.16
C PRO A 214 -21.37 6.82 -3.39
N ARG A 215 -21.11 6.94 -2.10
CA ARG A 215 -21.68 8.02 -1.28
C ARG A 215 -20.85 9.29 -1.30
N ASN A 216 -19.66 9.25 -1.89
CA ASN A 216 -18.81 10.42 -2.02
C ASN A 216 -19.29 11.30 -3.18
N PRO A 217 -19.35 12.65 -3.02
CA PRO A 217 -19.78 13.55 -4.09
C PRO A 217 -18.92 13.51 -5.37
N LEU A 218 -17.65 13.06 -5.25
CA LEU A 218 -16.74 12.92 -6.39
C LEU A 218 -16.85 11.55 -7.08
N TYR A 219 -17.82 10.71 -6.68
CA TYR A 219 -17.95 9.37 -7.26
C TYR A 219 -18.39 9.42 -8.72
N GLU A 220 -17.62 8.76 -9.58
CA GLU A 220 -17.89 8.59 -11.00
C GLU A 220 -18.37 7.16 -11.29
N PRO A 221 -19.68 6.96 -11.54
CA PRO A 221 -20.27 5.63 -11.61
C PRO A 221 -19.96 4.85 -12.89
N SER A 222 -19.60 5.54 -13.98
CA SER A 222 -19.43 4.95 -15.30
C SER A 222 -18.03 5.16 -15.87
N TYR A 223 -17.52 4.10 -16.47
CA TYR A 223 -16.34 4.13 -17.30
C TYR A 223 -16.82 4.42 -18.74
N ALA A 224 -17.01 5.70 -19.06
CA ALA A 224 -17.56 6.13 -20.35
C ALA A 224 -16.56 5.96 -21.51
N ASP A 225 -17.02 6.18 -22.75
CA ASP A 225 -16.19 5.94 -23.94
C ASP A 225 -15.09 6.96 -24.18
N ASP A 226 -15.17 8.14 -23.54
CA ASP A 226 -14.12 9.17 -23.67
C ASP A 226 -13.03 9.05 -22.59
N GLN A 227 -11.79 9.33 -22.99
CA GLN A 227 -10.60 9.19 -22.14
C GLN A 227 -10.70 10.00 -20.84
N ARG A 228 -11.27 11.20 -20.89
CA ARG A 228 -11.39 12.07 -19.70
C ARG A 228 -12.29 11.44 -18.63
N SER A 229 -13.44 10.92 -19.03
CA SER A 229 -14.37 10.22 -18.13
C SER A 229 -13.75 8.94 -17.58
N GLN A 230 -12.99 8.19 -18.41
CA GLN A 230 -12.26 7.01 -17.96
C GLN A 230 -11.21 7.37 -16.91
N ASP A 231 -10.44 8.43 -17.13
CA ASP A 231 -9.41 8.89 -16.21
C ASP A 231 -10.01 9.35 -14.87
N LEU A 232 -11.12 10.09 -14.88
CA LEU A 232 -11.85 10.48 -13.68
C LEU A 232 -12.38 9.26 -12.92
N ALA A 233 -13.09 8.36 -13.61
CA ALA A 233 -13.66 7.17 -13.02
C ALA A 233 -12.58 6.24 -12.45
N SER A 234 -11.41 6.15 -13.08
CA SER A 234 -10.33 5.25 -12.68
C SER A 234 -9.94 5.41 -11.20
N ARG A 235 -9.99 6.65 -10.68
CA ARG A 235 -9.64 6.97 -9.29
C ARG A 235 -10.84 7.29 -8.40
N ASN A 236 -12.01 7.56 -9.00
CA ASN A 236 -13.19 8.00 -8.26
C ASN A 236 -14.40 7.06 -8.40
N GLY A 237 -14.20 5.79 -8.78
CA GLY A 237 -15.35 4.88 -8.85
C GLY A 237 -15.06 3.52 -9.43
N SER A 238 -14.11 3.41 -10.36
CA SER A 238 -13.77 2.14 -11.01
C SER A 238 -13.45 1.03 -10.01
N ILE A 239 -13.81 -0.17 -10.40
CA ILE A 239 -13.57 -1.39 -9.64
C ILE A 239 -12.17 -1.92 -9.98
N TRP A 240 -11.39 -2.18 -8.95
CA TRP A 240 -10.04 -2.73 -9.05
C TRP A 240 -9.97 -4.10 -8.39
N ILE A 241 -9.35 -5.06 -9.08
CA ILE A 241 -9.21 -6.44 -8.59
C ILE A 241 -8.08 -6.54 -7.54
N TRP A 242 -6.97 -5.85 -7.74
CA TRP A 242 -5.78 -6.02 -6.90
C TRP A 242 -6.02 -5.74 -5.39
N PRO A 243 -6.85 -4.75 -4.95
CA PRO A 243 -7.09 -4.56 -3.52
C PRO A 243 -7.95 -5.67 -2.91
N LEU A 244 -8.71 -6.40 -3.73
CA LEU A 244 -9.54 -7.52 -3.27
C LEU A 244 -8.71 -8.62 -2.61
N MET A 245 -7.49 -8.82 -3.07
CA MET A 245 -6.54 -9.78 -2.48
C MET A 245 -6.29 -9.48 -0.99
N PHE A 246 -6.07 -8.22 -0.64
CA PHE A 246 -5.87 -7.81 0.76
C PHE A 246 -7.13 -7.99 1.58
N TYR A 247 -8.31 -7.68 1.01
CA TYR A 247 -9.59 -7.89 1.65
C TYR A 247 -9.81 -9.37 1.98
N VAL A 248 -9.70 -10.25 1.00
CA VAL A 248 -9.89 -11.69 1.17
C VAL A 248 -8.88 -12.26 2.19
N LYS A 249 -7.60 -11.89 2.07
CA LYS A 249 -6.55 -12.32 3.01
C LYS A 249 -6.87 -11.89 4.45
N SER A 250 -7.32 -10.66 4.65
CA SER A 250 -7.70 -10.16 5.98
C SER A 250 -8.91 -10.90 6.55
N CYS A 251 -9.92 -11.17 5.72
CA CYS A 251 -11.09 -11.95 6.14
C CYS A 251 -10.71 -13.38 6.57
N PHE A 252 -9.81 -14.04 5.84
CA PHE A 252 -9.32 -15.36 6.25
C PHE A 252 -8.46 -15.30 7.53
N ALA A 253 -7.69 -14.26 7.71
CA ALA A 253 -6.90 -14.08 8.94
C ALA A 253 -7.79 -13.94 10.19
N ILE A 254 -8.93 -13.26 10.07
CA ILE A 254 -9.88 -13.03 11.16
C ILE A 254 -10.83 -14.21 11.36
N ALA A 255 -11.44 -14.72 10.29
CA ALA A 255 -12.56 -15.68 10.37
C ALA A 255 -12.14 -17.13 10.01
N GLY A 256 -10.90 -17.32 9.54
CA GLY A 256 -10.41 -18.64 9.14
C GLY A 256 -11.30 -19.29 8.07
N GLU A 257 -11.52 -20.60 8.17
CA GLU A 257 -12.33 -21.38 7.23
C GLU A 257 -13.80 -20.93 7.16
N GLN A 258 -14.30 -20.23 8.18
CA GLN A 258 -15.68 -19.71 8.18
C GLN A 258 -15.91 -18.69 7.05
N TYR A 259 -14.85 -18.10 6.51
CA TYR A 259 -14.94 -17.17 5.39
C TYR A 259 -15.00 -17.85 4.01
N LEU A 260 -14.81 -19.18 3.94
CA LEU A 260 -14.66 -19.90 2.66
C LEU A 260 -15.86 -19.68 1.71
N SER A 261 -17.09 -19.83 2.21
CA SER A 261 -18.29 -19.61 1.38
C SER A 261 -18.38 -18.20 0.81
N SER A 262 -18.01 -17.18 1.59
CA SER A 262 -17.99 -15.79 1.10
C SER A 262 -16.88 -15.57 0.04
N ALA A 263 -15.73 -16.22 0.19
CA ALA A 263 -14.67 -16.17 -0.80
C ALA A 263 -15.09 -16.86 -2.10
N GLU A 264 -15.80 -18.00 -2.03
CA GLU A 264 -16.35 -18.70 -3.19
C GLU A 264 -17.39 -17.84 -3.93
N GLU A 265 -18.25 -17.12 -3.20
CA GLU A 265 -19.19 -16.16 -3.81
C GLU A 265 -18.48 -15.04 -4.58
N ILE A 266 -17.37 -14.52 -4.02
CA ILE A 266 -16.54 -13.52 -4.70
C ILE A 266 -15.91 -14.12 -5.96
N LEU A 267 -15.36 -15.33 -5.88
CA LEU A 267 -14.76 -16.01 -7.03
C LEU A 267 -15.79 -16.33 -8.12
N ALA A 268 -17.01 -16.71 -7.73
CA ALA A 268 -18.11 -16.92 -8.67
C ALA A 268 -18.45 -15.67 -9.49
N GLY A 269 -18.21 -14.47 -8.94
CA GLY A 269 -18.39 -13.20 -9.67
C GLY A 269 -17.45 -13.01 -10.87
N PHE A 270 -16.34 -13.80 -10.95
CA PHE A 270 -15.40 -13.79 -12.08
C PHE A 270 -15.62 -14.94 -13.07
N HIS A 271 -16.55 -15.87 -12.78
CA HIS A 271 -16.70 -17.10 -13.55
C HIS A 271 -17.01 -16.85 -15.04
N ASP A 272 -17.85 -15.86 -15.31
CA ASP A 272 -18.28 -15.53 -16.67
C ASP A 272 -17.14 -14.92 -17.51
N GLU A 273 -16.11 -14.34 -16.87
CA GLU A 273 -14.96 -13.73 -17.55
C GLU A 273 -13.80 -14.72 -17.77
N ILE A 274 -13.74 -15.78 -16.96
CA ILE A 274 -12.69 -16.81 -17.10
C ILE A 274 -13.02 -17.79 -18.23
N GLN A 275 -14.32 -17.91 -18.60
CA GLN A 275 -14.80 -18.82 -19.63
C GLN A 275 -14.82 -18.22 -21.06
N THR A 276 -14.53 -16.94 -21.22
CA THR A 276 -14.42 -16.24 -22.51
C THR A 276 -12.97 -16.06 -22.92
#